data_7c579ad50692ebdb3f4de7aeee4da474
#
_entry.id   7c579ad50692ebdb3f4de7aeee4da474
#
_cell.length_a   1.000
_cell.length_b   1.000
_cell.length_c   1.000
_cell.angle_alpha   90.00
_cell.angle_beta   90.00
_cell.angle_gamma   90.00
#
_symmetry.space_group_name_H-M   'P 1'
#
loop_
_entity.id
_entity.type
_entity.pdbx_description
1 polymer ?
#
loop_
_entity_poly.entity_id
_entity_poly.type
_entity_poly.pdbx_seq_one_letter_code
_entity_poly.pdbx_strand_id
1 'polypeptide(L)'
;MKEDVNFLEETIVVGYGTQKKSSMTSAVSAMKGDELLKAPATNVSQLIAGKLSGVSSVQESGEPGLDQASLRIRGSQYGAKYVVDGFPVDDINDIDPYDIESISVLKDGASAAVYGLQAANGIIIVTTKKGAAGKPKITYNATFGASMNANFPEFMDGPQFAYYYNVADMMDALARGDISTPEEYTPYFTAEQVALMTNGDPTDGWDNVNYIDKVFKTGFTQKHNVTVSGGNETSKYFASFGYLGQEGNIDNFTYDRYNVRTNVETEFAKYFKFTMGLSGVFSNRQTPGFSSGGSD
;
A
#
# COMPACT_ATOMS: atom_id res chain seq x y z
N MET A 1 36.03 -31.66 -0.15
CA MET A 1 34.98 -30.68 -0.35
C MET A 1 35.26 -29.50 0.58
N LYS A 2 35.79 -28.38 0.04
CA LYS A 2 35.89 -27.14 0.79
C LYS A 2 34.64 -26.37 0.51
N GLU A 3 33.80 -26.20 1.54
CA GLU A 3 32.69 -25.25 1.50
C GLU A 3 33.29 -23.85 1.45
N ASP A 4 33.17 -23.19 0.32
CA ASP A 4 33.38 -21.74 0.20
C ASP A 4 32.21 -21.05 0.90
N VAL A 5 32.36 -20.84 2.21
CA VAL A 5 31.47 -19.96 2.96
C VAL A 5 31.91 -18.53 2.67
N ASN A 6 31.47 -18.01 1.53
CA ASN A 6 31.49 -16.57 1.27
C ASN A 6 30.46 -15.92 2.21
N PHE A 7 30.82 -15.67 3.46
CA PHE A 7 30.16 -14.67 4.29
C PHE A 7 30.43 -13.32 3.62
N LEU A 8 29.54 -12.91 2.72
CA LEU A 8 29.47 -11.52 2.31
C LEU A 8 29.28 -10.71 3.59
N GLU A 9 30.30 -9.92 3.94
CA GLU A 9 30.28 -9.02 5.08
C GLU A 9 29.15 -7.99 4.82
N GLU A 10 27.95 -8.31 5.30
CA GLU A 10 26.79 -7.44 5.16
C GLU A 10 27.07 -6.16 5.94
N THR A 11 27.26 -5.06 5.21
CA THR A 11 27.44 -3.73 5.80
C THR A 11 26.06 -3.08 5.92
N ILE A 12 25.70 -2.66 7.12
CA ILE A 12 24.43 -2.01 7.41
C ILE A 12 24.67 -0.53 7.67
N VAL A 13 23.81 0.31 7.10
CA VAL A 13 23.82 1.75 7.38
C VAL A 13 23.18 1.98 8.77
N VAL A 14 23.92 2.58 9.67
CA VAL A 14 23.47 2.94 11.02
C VAL A 14 23.81 4.39 11.29
N GLY A 15 22.79 5.20 11.46
CA GLY A 15 22.99 6.62 11.70
C GLY A 15 23.77 7.30 10.56
N TYR A 16 24.85 7.98 10.89
CA TYR A 16 25.71 8.69 9.94
C TYR A 16 26.86 7.84 9.38
N GLY A 17 26.84 6.52 9.58
CA GLY A 17 27.92 5.64 9.13
C GLY A 17 27.45 4.24 8.74
N THR A 18 28.38 3.46 8.17
CA THR A 18 28.18 2.06 7.85
C THR A 18 28.94 1.18 8.85
N GLN A 19 28.29 0.17 9.41
CA GLN A 19 28.91 -0.81 10.29
C GLN A 19 28.66 -2.23 9.76
N LYS A 20 29.61 -3.14 10.02
CA LYS A 20 29.43 -4.55 9.69
C LYS A 20 28.36 -5.15 10.62
N LYS A 21 27.42 -5.90 10.06
CA LYS A 21 26.36 -6.59 10.82
C LYS A 21 26.93 -7.45 11.95
N SER A 22 28.07 -8.09 11.71
CA SER A 22 28.76 -8.93 12.69
C SER A 22 29.33 -8.18 13.90
N SER A 23 29.54 -6.86 13.80
CA SER A 23 30.06 -6.02 14.88
C SER A 23 28.97 -5.30 15.68
N MET A 24 27.72 -5.50 15.34
CA MET A 24 26.60 -4.82 16.00
C MET A 24 26.06 -5.67 17.15
N THR A 25 26.08 -5.11 18.34
CA THR A 25 25.45 -5.70 19.56
C THR A 25 23.96 -5.36 19.67
N SER A 26 23.45 -4.53 18.79
CA SER A 26 22.07 -4.05 18.79
C SER A 26 21.16 -4.91 17.92
N ALA A 27 19.86 -4.96 18.28
CA ALA A 27 18.84 -5.72 17.53
C ALA A 27 18.44 -5.00 16.23
N VAL A 28 19.17 -5.27 15.16
CA VAL A 28 18.92 -4.71 13.83
C VAL A 28 18.41 -5.79 12.88
N SER A 29 17.37 -5.47 12.11
CA SER A 29 16.94 -6.25 10.94
C SER A 29 17.20 -5.44 9.70
N ALA A 30 17.78 -6.05 8.68
CA ALA A 30 18.01 -5.39 7.39
C ALA A 30 17.53 -6.26 6.23
N MET A 31 17.14 -5.62 5.14
CA MET A 31 16.72 -6.25 3.90
C MET A 31 17.22 -5.44 2.71
N LYS A 32 17.62 -6.12 1.64
CA LYS A 32 18.04 -5.49 0.39
C LYS A 32 16.84 -5.07 -0.46
N GLY A 33 17.01 -4.05 -1.27
CA GLY A 33 15.97 -3.55 -2.18
C GLY A 33 15.43 -4.63 -3.14
N ASP A 34 16.30 -5.49 -3.66
CA ASP A 34 15.88 -6.58 -4.54
C ASP A 34 14.96 -7.61 -3.85
N GLU A 35 15.06 -7.77 -2.54
CA GLU A 35 14.16 -8.64 -1.78
C GLU A 35 12.79 -8.00 -1.58
N LEU A 36 12.73 -6.67 -1.50
CA LEU A 36 11.47 -5.92 -1.45
C LEU A 36 10.64 -6.18 -2.71
N LEU A 37 11.28 -6.12 -3.87
CA LEU A 37 10.62 -6.19 -5.18
C LEU A 37 10.03 -7.57 -5.52
N LYS A 38 10.27 -8.60 -4.70
CA LYS A 38 9.69 -9.94 -4.88
C LYS A 38 8.18 -10.00 -4.59
N ALA A 39 7.61 -9.00 -3.92
CA ALA A 39 6.17 -8.92 -3.67
C ALA A 39 5.52 -7.87 -4.58
N PRO A 40 4.35 -8.15 -5.14
CA PRO A 40 3.62 -7.20 -5.97
C PRO A 40 2.87 -6.20 -5.08
N ALA A 41 3.57 -5.20 -4.55
CA ALA A 41 2.95 -4.13 -3.78
C ALA A 41 3.39 -2.76 -4.32
N THR A 42 2.55 -1.78 -4.15
CA THR A 42 2.71 -0.43 -4.68
C THR A 42 3.52 0.47 -3.76
N ASN A 43 3.38 0.27 -2.45
CA ASN A 43 3.97 1.11 -1.42
C ASN A 43 5.07 0.38 -0.64
N VAL A 44 6.07 1.14 -0.20
CA VAL A 44 7.21 0.61 0.57
C VAL A 44 6.75 -0.04 1.88
N SER A 45 5.79 0.55 2.58
CA SER A 45 5.26 0.01 3.83
C SER A 45 4.62 -1.37 3.67
N GLN A 46 3.89 -1.61 2.57
CA GLN A 46 3.32 -2.92 2.24
C GLN A 46 4.42 -3.95 1.93
N LEU A 47 5.46 -3.53 1.22
CA LEU A 47 6.60 -4.40 0.86
C LEU A 47 7.40 -4.87 2.07
N ILE A 48 7.46 -4.07 3.14
CA ILE A 48 8.13 -4.40 4.41
C ILE A 48 7.27 -5.35 5.25
N ALA A 49 5.95 -5.29 5.11
CA ALA A 49 5.01 -6.07 5.90
C ALA A 49 5.35 -7.57 5.89
N GLY A 50 5.49 -8.16 7.07
CA GLY A 50 5.77 -9.59 7.24
C GLY A 50 7.19 -10.04 6.86
N LYS A 51 8.05 -9.15 6.32
CA LYS A 51 9.41 -9.51 5.89
C LYS A 51 10.49 -9.15 6.91
N LEU A 52 10.27 -8.15 7.73
CA LEU A 52 11.23 -7.74 8.77
C LEU A 52 10.78 -8.19 10.15
N SER A 53 11.59 -9.00 10.82
CA SER A 53 11.26 -9.51 12.14
C SER A 53 11.06 -8.38 13.15
N GLY A 54 10.00 -8.45 13.98
CA GLY A 54 9.65 -7.45 14.98
C GLY A 54 9.02 -6.18 14.41
N VAL A 55 8.62 -6.17 13.14
CA VAL A 55 7.80 -5.14 12.52
C VAL A 55 6.42 -5.73 12.27
N SER A 56 5.40 -5.10 12.81
CA SER A 56 3.99 -5.37 12.49
C SER A 56 3.45 -4.25 11.60
N SER A 57 2.51 -4.60 10.74
CA SER A 57 1.89 -3.69 9.80
C SER A 57 0.38 -3.80 9.89
N VAL A 58 -0.30 -2.66 9.81
CA VAL A 58 -1.75 -2.58 9.70
C VAL A 58 -2.08 -1.72 8.50
N GLN A 59 -2.79 -2.27 7.55
CA GLN A 59 -3.33 -1.56 6.41
C GLN A 59 -4.81 -1.27 6.71
N GLU A 60 -5.18 0.00 6.73
CA GLU A 60 -6.54 0.44 7.11
C GLU A 60 -7.46 0.58 5.89
N SER A 61 -6.88 0.79 4.71
CA SER A 61 -7.62 0.99 3.47
C SER A 61 -6.98 0.24 2.31
N GLY A 62 -7.78 -0.14 1.33
CA GLY A 62 -7.34 -0.60 0.00
C GLY A 62 -7.59 0.43 -1.10
N GLU A 63 -7.97 1.65 -0.72
CA GLU A 63 -8.25 2.74 -1.66
C GLU A 63 -6.97 3.20 -2.34
N PRO A 64 -6.97 3.42 -3.68
CA PRO A 64 -5.83 3.97 -4.39
C PRO A 64 -5.25 5.23 -3.73
N GLY A 65 -3.95 5.21 -3.45
CA GLY A 65 -3.24 6.30 -2.78
C GLY A 65 -3.49 6.43 -1.26
N LEU A 66 -4.31 5.56 -0.65
CA LEU A 66 -4.50 5.40 0.79
C LEU A 66 -4.27 3.97 1.26
N ASP A 67 -3.74 3.13 0.41
CA ASP A 67 -3.48 1.71 0.63
C ASP A 67 -2.16 1.43 1.38
N GLN A 68 -1.55 2.45 1.94
CA GLN A 68 -0.31 2.34 2.72
C GLN A 68 -0.55 1.63 4.06
N ALA A 69 0.46 0.91 4.53
CA ALA A 69 0.42 0.26 5.82
C ALA A 69 1.10 1.10 6.91
N SER A 70 0.46 1.21 8.07
CA SER A 70 1.07 1.75 9.28
C SER A 70 2.02 0.71 9.86
N LEU A 71 3.30 1.06 10.02
CA LEU A 71 4.34 0.16 10.52
C LEU A 71 4.61 0.44 12.01
N ARG A 72 4.65 -0.64 12.81
CA ARG A 72 4.94 -0.58 14.24
C ARG A 72 6.07 -1.53 14.59
N ILE A 73 6.97 -1.10 15.45
CA ILE A 73 8.12 -1.90 15.89
C ILE A 73 7.86 -2.42 17.29
N ARG A 74 8.04 -3.74 17.49
CA ARG A 74 7.87 -4.43 18.79
C ARG A 74 6.51 -4.18 19.46
N GLY A 75 5.45 -4.00 18.70
CA GLY A 75 4.10 -3.76 19.24
C GLY A 75 3.91 -2.38 19.87
N SER A 76 4.78 -1.41 19.56
CA SER A 76 4.59 -0.02 20.00
C SER A 76 3.20 0.51 19.65
N GLN A 77 2.61 1.30 20.53
CA GLN A 77 1.33 1.99 20.26
C GLN A 77 1.48 3.07 19.18
N TYR A 78 2.70 3.59 19.00
CA TYR A 78 2.99 4.63 18.02
C TYR A 78 3.67 4.03 16.79
N GLY A 79 3.45 4.65 15.62
CA GLY A 79 4.12 4.29 14.38
C GLY A 79 5.63 4.45 14.47
N ALA A 80 6.35 3.66 13.66
CA ALA A 80 7.79 3.80 13.49
C ALA A 80 8.13 5.20 12.92
N LYS A 81 9.30 5.71 13.23
CA LYS A 81 9.86 6.89 12.57
C LYS A 81 10.74 6.46 11.40
N TYR A 82 10.81 7.32 10.40
CA TYR A 82 11.52 7.03 9.15
C TYR A 82 12.72 7.95 8.97
N VAL A 83 13.78 7.41 8.40
CA VAL A 83 14.97 8.15 8.02
C VAL A 83 15.37 7.71 6.61
N VAL A 84 15.47 8.64 5.68
CA VAL A 84 15.85 8.39 4.29
C VAL A 84 17.19 9.07 4.01
N ASP A 85 18.20 8.29 3.66
CA ASP A 85 19.56 8.77 3.38
C ASP A 85 20.15 9.68 4.50
N GLY A 86 19.76 9.42 5.76
CA GLY A 86 20.19 10.17 6.93
C GLY A 86 19.27 11.32 7.36
N PHE A 87 18.22 11.62 6.60
CA PHE A 87 17.27 12.70 6.91
C PHE A 87 15.95 12.13 7.45
N PRO A 88 15.45 12.63 8.59
CA PRO A 88 14.13 12.27 9.10
C PRO A 88 13.03 12.68 8.10
N VAL A 89 12.07 11.79 7.88
CA VAL A 89 10.88 12.02 7.05
C VAL A 89 9.64 11.48 7.76
N ASP A 90 8.47 11.98 7.41
CA ASP A 90 7.20 11.54 8.01
C ASP A 90 6.66 10.28 7.32
N ASP A 91 6.94 10.09 6.05
CA ASP A 91 6.48 8.94 5.25
C ASP A 91 7.56 8.44 4.29
N ILE A 92 7.52 7.13 4.01
CA ILE A 92 8.38 6.45 3.03
C ILE A 92 7.62 5.94 1.81
N ASN A 93 6.30 6.04 1.80
CA ASN A 93 5.46 5.48 0.74
C ASN A 93 5.55 6.28 -0.56
N ASP A 94 6.01 7.52 -0.48
CA ASP A 94 6.32 8.35 -1.64
C ASP A 94 7.60 7.93 -2.38
N ILE A 95 8.41 7.06 -1.79
CA ILE A 95 9.63 6.55 -2.44
C ILE A 95 9.25 5.44 -3.42
N ASP A 96 9.78 5.50 -4.64
CA ASP A 96 9.67 4.37 -5.55
C ASP A 96 10.49 3.19 -5.00
N PRO A 97 9.89 2.00 -4.75
CA PRO A 97 10.62 0.82 -4.29
C PRO A 97 11.82 0.43 -5.17
N TYR A 98 11.79 0.75 -6.46
CA TYR A 98 12.93 0.52 -7.36
C TYR A 98 14.14 1.42 -7.08
N ASP A 99 13.95 2.53 -6.33
CA ASP A 99 15.03 3.43 -5.93
C ASP A 99 15.72 3.01 -4.62
N ILE A 100 15.21 1.97 -3.94
CA ILE A 100 15.70 1.53 -2.65
C ILE A 100 16.87 0.56 -2.83
N GLU A 101 17.98 0.84 -2.15
CA GLU A 101 19.14 -0.05 -2.02
C GLU A 101 18.94 -1.04 -0.87
N SER A 102 18.55 -0.51 0.31
CA SER A 102 18.31 -1.33 1.50
C SER A 102 17.39 -0.64 2.50
N ILE A 103 16.75 -1.46 3.33
CA ILE A 103 15.98 -1.01 4.49
C ILE A 103 16.54 -1.67 5.74
N SER A 104 16.77 -0.87 6.79
CA SER A 104 17.23 -1.33 8.09
C SER A 104 16.29 -0.86 9.18
N VAL A 105 16.01 -1.72 10.16
CA VAL A 105 15.14 -1.41 11.31
C VAL A 105 15.95 -1.46 12.57
N LEU A 106 16.04 -0.32 13.25
CA LEU A 106 16.63 -0.19 14.59
C LEU A 106 15.51 -0.39 15.62
N LYS A 107 15.59 -1.48 16.38
CA LYS A 107 14.49 -1.92 17.25
C LYS A 107 14.65 -1.50 18.70
N ASP A 108 15.80 -0.98 19.08
CA ASP A 108 16.10 -0.58 20.46
C ASP A 108 16.55 0.88 20.56
N GLY A 109 16.29 1.48 21.72
CA GLY A 109 16.60 2.88 21.96
C GLY A 109 18.11 3.18 21.95
N ALA A 110 18.98 2.20 22.19
CA ALA A 110 20.42 2.40 22.19
C ALA A 110 20.96 2.63 20.76
N SER A 111 20.47 1.83 19.79
CA SER A 111 20.83 2.02 18.38
C SER A 111 20.13 3.24 17.75
N ALA A 112 18.99 3.63 18.30
CA ALA A 112 18.19 4.76 17.82
C ALA A 112 18.56 6.09 18.51
N ALA A 113 19.41 6.07 19.55
CA ALA A 113 19.76 7.25 20.37
C ALA A 113 20.35 8.42 19.55
N VAL A 114 21.02 8.14 18.44
CA VAL A 114 21.55 9.14 17.50
C VAL A 114 20.46 10.05 16.93
N TYR A 115 19.21 9.54 16.87
CA TYR A 115 18.05 10.26 16.32
C TYR A 115 17.16 10.90 17.42
N GLY A 116 17.61 10.89 18.68
CA GLY A 116 16.97 11.56 19.81
C GLY A 116 15.71 10.88 20.33
N LEU A 117 14.88 11.62 21.09
CA LEU A 117 13.66 11.11 21.74
C LEU A 117 12.61 10.55 20.78
N GLN A 118 12.58 11.03 19.54
CA GLN A 118 11.65 10.54 18.53
C GLN A 118 11.90 9.08 18.11
N ALA A 119 13.08 8.58 18.44
CA ALA A 119 13.52 7.22 18.13
C ALA A 119 13.09 6.15 19.16
N ALA A 120 12.41 6.54 20.23
CA ALA A 120 12.02 5.63 21.33
C ALA A 120 11.13 4.45 20.83
N ASN A 121 10.37 4.65 19.78
CA ASN A 121 9.46 3.63 19.19
C ASN A 121 10.13 2.80 18.07
N GLY A 122 11.44 2.96 17.89
CA GLY A 122 12.21 2.37 16.81
C GLY A 122 12.20 3.20 15.53
N ILE A 123 13.19 2.95 14.68
CA ILE A 123 13.42 3.68 13.42
C ILE A 123 13.53 2.70 12.27
N ILE A 124 12.94 3.08 11.15
CA ILE A 124 13.13 2.44 9.85
C ILE A 124 14.01 3.36 9.01
N ILE A 125 15.20 2.86 8.67
CA ILE A 125 16.17 3.57 7.83
C ILE A 125 16.06 3.03 6.41
N VAL A 126 15.80 3.91 5.46
CA VAL A 126 15.80 3.63 4.03
C VAL A 126 17.05 4.23 3.41
N THR A 127 17.81 3.41 2.75
CA THR A 127 18.97 3.84 1.95
C THR A 127 18.60 3.73 0.49
N THR A 128 18.76 4.83 -0.26
CA THR A 128 18.44 4.85 -1.68
C THR A 128 19.65 4.49 -2.54
N LYS A 129 19.38 4.03 -3.76
CA LYS A 129 20.42 3.66 -4.74
C LYS A 129 21.28 4.86 -5.10
N LYS A 130 22.58 4.60 -5.18
CA LYS A 130 23.60 5.54 -5.60
C LYS A 130 24.22 5.10 -6.91
N GLY A 131 24.91 6.00 -7.57
CA GLY A 131 25.70 5.64 -8.76
C GLY A 131 26.83 4.70 -8.41
N ALA A 132 27.21 3.87 -9.37
CA ALA A 132 28.39 3.01 -9.28
C ALA A 132 29.39 3.39 -10.38
N ALA A 133 30.69 3.21 -10.10
CA ALA A 133 31.71 3.38 -11.13
C ALA A 133 31.50 2.34 -12.24
N GLY A 134 31.53 2.78 -13.49
CA GLY A 134 31.34 1.93 -14.65
C GLY A 134 30.63 2.63 -15.80
N LYS A 135 30.40 1.87 -16.86
CA LYS A 135 29.62 2.35 -18.02
C LYS A 135 28.20 2.67 -17.61
N PRO A 136 27.56 3.66 -18.24
CA PRO A 136 26.15 3.96 -18.02
C PRO A 136 25.28 2.71 -18.19
N LYS A 137 24.46 2.41 -17.17
CA LYS A 137 23.47 1.33 -17.19
C LYS A 137 22.09 1.94 -17.13
N ILE A 138 21.26 1.63 -18.12
CA ILE A 138 19.84 2.00 -18.15
C ILE A 138 19.03 0.75 -17.84
N THR A 139 18.09 0.88 -16.91
CA THR A 139 17.18 -0.21 -16.56
C THR A 139 15.74 0.31 -16.65
N TYR A 140 14.87 -0.45 -17.28
CA TYR A 140 13.43 -0.22 -17.30
C TYR A 140 12.71 -1.38 -16.64
N ASN A 141 11.82 -1.05 -15.71
CA ASN A 141 10.96 -2.00 -15.03
C ASN A 141 9.51 -1.62 -15.25
N ALA A 142 8.66 -2.60 -15.52
CA ALA A 142 7.21 -2.41 -15.60
C ALA A 142 6.51 -3.50 -14.81
N THR A 143 5.46 -3.12 -14.09
CA THR A 143 4.60 -4.04 -13.35
C THR A 143 3.15 -3.69 -13.64
N PHE A 144 2.35 -4.71 -13.93
CA PHE A 144 0.92 -4.60 -14.15
C PHE A 144 0.20 -5.52 -13.18
N GLY A 145 -0.88 -5.04 -12.60
CA GLY A 145 -1.69 -5.77 -11.64
C GLY A 145 -3.18 -5.54 -11.88
N ALA A 146 -3.97 -6.55 -11.57
CA ALA A 146 -5.42 -6.45 -11.50
C ALA A 146 -5.85 -6.72 -10.07
N SER A 147 -6.70 -5.84 -9.52
CA SER A 147 -7.28 -5.98 -8.19
C SER A 147 -8.76 -6.28 -8.33
N MET A 148 -9.19 -7.38 -7.74
CA MET A 148 -10.60 -7.78 -7.73
C MET A 148 -11.01 -8.25 -6.35
N ASN A 149 -12.27 -8.11 -6.03
CA ASN A 149 -12.79 -8.65 -4.79
C ASN A 149 -12.80 -10.18 -4.86
N ALA A 150 -12.22 -10.83 -3.86
CA ALA A 150 -12.06 -12.29 -3.84
C ALA A 150 -13.39 -12.99 -3.59
N ASN A 151 -14.29 -12.37 -2.83
CA ASN A 151 -15.59 -12.93 -2.50
C ASN A 151 -16.55 -11.81 -2.08
N PHE A 152 -17.81 -11.92 -2.51
CA PHE A 152 -18.91 -11.10 -1.99
C PHE A 152 -19.87 -12.00 -1.22
N PRO A 153 -20.51 -11.49 -0.16
CA PRO A 153 -21.66 -12.17 0.42
C PRO A 153 -22.74 -12.34 -0.65
N GLU A 154 -23.41 -13.47 -0.64
CA GLU A 154 -24.61 -13.64 -1.45
C GLU A 154 -25.74 -12.84 -0.83
N PHE A 155 -26.26 -11.89 -1.57
CA PHE A 155 -27.42 -11.10 -1.19
C PHE A 155 -28.67 -11.66 -1.85
N MET A 156 -29.82 -11.50 -1.17
CA MET A 156 -31.10 -11.81 -1.76
C MET A 156 -31.36 -10.88 -2.96
N ASP A 157 -31.90 -11.44 -4.02
CA ASP A 157 -32.46 -10.65 -5.12
C ASP A 157 -33.81 -10.03 -4.73
N GLY A 158 -34.37 -9.17 -5.61
CA GLY A 158 -35.62 -8.48 -5.34
C GLY A 158 -36.79 -9.42 -5.01
N PRO A 159 -37.07 -10.45 -5.81
CA PRO A 159 -38.10 -11.45 -5.54
C PRO A 159 -37.89 -12.19 -4.22
N GLN A 160 -36.66 -12.64 -3.92
CA GLN A 160 -36.34 -13.31 -2.67
C GLN A 160 -36.54 -12.39 -1.47
N PHE A 161 -36.06 -11.14 -1.56
CA PHE A 161 -36.29 -10.15 -0.51
C PHE A 161 -37.78 -9.94 -0.25
N ALA A 162 -38.58 -9.74 -1.29
CA ALA A 162 -40.02 -9.54 -1.17
C ALA A 162 -40.73 -10.73 -0.51
N TYR A 163 -40.33 -11.96 -0.87
CA TYR A 163 -40.85 -13.16 -0.26
C TYR A 163 -40.54 -13.25 1.23
N TYR A 164 -39.25 -13.12 1.61
CA TYR A 164 -38.85 -13.22 3.03
C TYR A 164 -39.37 -12.03 3.86
N TYR A 165 -39.47 -10.85 3.27
CA TYR A 165 -40.09 -9.71 3.93
C TYR A 165 -41.56 -9.98 4.28
N ASN A 166 -42.36 -10.49 3.33
CA ASN A 166 -43.73 -10.88 3.58
C ASN A 166 -43.85 -11.95 4.67
N VAL A 167 -42.96 -12.94 4.67
CA VAL A 167 -42.93 -13.98 5.72
C VAL A 167 -42.63 -13.38 7.09
N ALA A 168 -41.64 -12.50 7.17
CA ALA A 168 -41.27 -11.85 8.44
C ALA A 168 -42.41 -10.96 8.96
N ASP A 169 -43.00 -10.13 8.11
CA ASP A 169 -44.09 -9.24 8.43
C ASP A 169 -45.35 -10.02 8.89
N MET A 170 -45.66 -11.13 8.24
CA MET A 170 -46.74 -12.05 8.67
C MET A 170 -46.46 -12.63 10.06
N MET A 171 -45.26 -13.07 10.34
CA MET A 171 -44.85 -13.63 11.61
C MET A 171 -44.92 -12.56 12.72
N ASP A 172 -44.56 -11.34 12.44
CA ASP A 172 -44.65 -10.22 13.34
C ASP A 172 -46.09 -9.84 13.63
N ALA A 173 -46.98 -9.88 12.62
CA ALA A 173 -48.44 -9.61 12.80
C ALA A 173 -49.10 -10.69 13.67
N LEU A 174 -48.72 -11.97 13.49
CA LEU A 174 -49.17 -13.06 14.37
C LEU A 174 -48.68 -12.86 15.82
N ALA A 175 -47.40 -12.49 15.98
CA ALA A 175 -46.81 -12.29 17.30
C ALA A 175 -47.42 -11.11 18.05
N ARG A 176 -47.79 -10.04 17.33
CA ARG A 176 -48.51 -8.90 17.92
C ARG A 176 -50.00 -9.16 18.17
N GLY A 177 -50.56 -10.23 17.57
CA GLY A 177 -51.98 -10.53 17.65
C GLY A 177 -52.84 -9.69 16.68
N ASP A 178 -52.22 -9.08 15.69
CA ASP A 178 -52.91 -8.30 14.65
C ASP A 178 -53.74 -9.22 13.72
N ILE A 179 -53.27 -10.44 13.54
CA ILE A 179 -53.94 -11.55 12.83
C ILE A 179 -53.90 -12.81 13.70
N SER A 180 -54.87 -13.70 13.53
CA SER A 180 -54.97 -14.94 14.29
C SER A 180 -54.43 -16.16 13.50
N THR A 181 -54.46 -16.08 12.19
CA THR A 181 -53.98 -17.15 11.28
C THR A 181 -53.20 -16.55 10.12
N PRO A 182 -52.30 -17.32 9.48
CA PRO A 182 -51.53 -16.86 8.33
C PRO A 182 -52.42 -16.45 7.13
N GLU A 183 -53.61 -17.04 7.01
CA GLU A 183 -54.55 -16.77 5.91
C GLU A 183 -55.15 -15.37 5.97
N GLU A 184 -55.16 -14.74 7.15
CA GLU A 184 -55.64 -13.37 7.37
C GLU A 184 -54.57 -12.32 6.93
N TYR A 185 -53.35 -12.75 6.65
CA TYR A 185 -52.27 -11.85 6.28
C TYR A 185 -52.45 -11.27 4.86
N THR A 186 -52.37 -9.96 4.76
CA THR A 186 -52.31 -9.26 3.49
C THR A 186 -50.84 -8.96 3.16
N PRO A 187 -50.24 -9.56 2.11
CA PRO A 187 -48.85 -9.35 1.82
C PRO A 187 -48.52 -7.89 1.52
N TYR A 188 -47.37 -7.42 2.08
CA TYR A 188 -46.86 -6.10 1.78
C TYR A 188 -46.45 -5.99 0.31
N PHE A 189 -45.73 -7.00 -0.21
CA PHE A 189 -45.45 -7.18 -1.62
C PHE A 189 -46.45 -8.17 -2.22
N THR A 190 -47.27 -7.70 -3.16
CA THR A 190 -48.25 -8.54 -3.85
C THR A 190 -47.59 -9.53 -4.80
N ALA A 191 -48.29 -10.60 -5.15
CA ALA A 191 -47.80 -11.57 -6.11
C ALA A 191 -47.52 -10.95 -7.51
N GLU A 192 -48.27 -9.93 -7.89
CA GLU A 192 -48.05 -9.18 -9.14
C GLU A 192 -46.73 -8.39 -9.07
N GLN A 193 -46.47 -7.69 -7.96
CA GLN A 193 -45.21 -6.95 -7.76
C GLN A 193 -43.99 -7.89 -7.74
N VAL A 194 -44.07 -9.06 -7.08
CA VAL A 194 -43.02 -10.07 -7.10
C VAL A 194 -42.78 -10.60 -8.52
N ALA A 195 -43.85 -10.77 -9.32
CA ALA A 195 -43.71 -11.17 -10.71
C ALA A 195 -43.02 -10.10 -11.56
N LEU A 196 -43.33 -8.80 -11.34
CA LEU A 196 -42.63 -7.68 -11.99
C LEU A 196 -41.14 -7.64 -11.63
N MET A 197 -40.82 -7.79 -10.33
CA MET A 197 -39.42 -7.90 -9.88
C MET A 197 -38.70 -9.08 -10.54
N THR A 198 -39.39 -10.22 -10.73
CA THR A 198 -38.81 -11.41 -11.37
C THR A 198 -38.51 -11.16 -12.86
N ASN A 199 -39.35 -10.40 -13.52
CA ASN A 199 -39.14 -9.99 -14.93
C ASN A 199 -37.99 -8.98 -15.05
N GLY A 200 -37.79 -8.12 -14.01
CA GLY A 200 -36.68 -7.19 -13.94
C GLY A 200 -36.69 -6.11 -15.00
N ASP A 201 -37.87 -5.65 -15.45
CA ASP A 201 -37.99 -4.57 -16.42
C ASP A 201 -37.78 -3.21 -15.70
N PRO A 202 -36.73 -2.45 -16.06
CA PRO A 202 -36.43 -1.17 -15.41
C PRO A 202 -37.49 -0.09 -15.74
N THR A 203 -38.39 -0.30 -16.68
CA THR A 203 -39.38 0.69 -17.10
C THR A 203 -40.64 0.71 -16.23
N ASP A 204 -40.91 -0.36 -15.49
CA ASP A 204 -42.07 -0.49 -14.61
C ASP A 204 -41.77 -0.12 -13.13
N GLY A 205 -40.49 0.22 -12.82
CA GLY A 205 -40.05 0.61 -11.47
C GLY A 205 -39.81 -0.57 -10.52
N TRP A 206 -39.90 -1.80 -11.02
CA TRP A 206 -39.63 -3.04 -10.25
C TRP A 206 -38.37 -3.75 -10.74
N ASP A 207 -37.30 -2.98 -10.95
CA ASP A 207 -36.02 -3.47 -11.43
C ASP A 207 -35.38 -4.45 -10.41
N ASN A 208 -34.81 -5.54 -10.91
CA ASN A 208 -34.06 -6.51 -10.11
C ASN A 208 -32.55 -6.33 -10.33
N VAL A 209 -32.00 -5.30 -9.74
CA VAL A 209 -30.61 -4.89 -9.94
C VAL A 209 -29.68 -5.51 -8.92
N ASN A 210 -28.65 -6.19 -9.38
CA ASN A 210 -27.50 -6.50 -8.56
C ASN A 210 -26.57 -5.28 -8.44
N TYR A 211 -26.69 -4.52 -7.35
CA TYR A 211 -25.87 -3.34 -7.12
C TYR A 211 -24.39 -3.67 -6.92
N ILE A 212 -24.05 -4.88 -6.48
CA ILE A 212 -22.66 -5.32 -6.35
C ILE A 212 -21.99 -5.31 -7.73
N ASP A 213 -22.64 -5.92 -8.72
CA ASP A 213 -22.09 -5.99 -10.09
C ASP A 213 -22.05 -4.61 -10.78
N LYS A 214 -22.94 -3.69 -10.37
CA LYS A 214 -22.93 -2.32 -10.91
C LYS A 214 -21.87 -1.42 -10.28
N VAL A 215 -21.56 -1.61 -9.00
CA VAL A 215 -20.67 -0.73 -8.24
C VAL A 215 -19.22 -1.21 -8.30
N PHE A 216 -19.01 -2.52 -8.25
CA PHE A 216 -17.67 -3.08 -8.18
C PHE A 216 -17.18 -3.54 -9.54
N LYS A 217 -15.95 -3.18 -9.84
CA LYS A 217 -15.23 -3.59 -11.05
C LYS A 217 -13.86 -4.15 -10.70
N THR A 218 -13.16 -4.66 -11.67
CA THR A 218 -11.74 -4.97 -11.53
C THR A 218 -10.93 -3.69 -11.61
N GLY A 219 -10.19 -3.38 -10.55
CA GLY A 219 -9.22 -2.30 -10.52
C GLY A 219 -7.96 -2.67 -11.30
N PHE A 220 -7.27 -1.68 -11.83
CA PHE A 220 -6.03 -1.86 -12.58
C PHE A 220 -4.90 -1.05 -11.98
N THR A 221 -3.73 -1.66 -11.87
CA THR A 221 -2.51 -1.00 -11.40
C THR A 221 -1.42 -1.15 -12.44
N GLN A 222 -0.76 -0.05 -12.77
CA GLN A 222 0.43 -0.05 -13.60
C GLN A 222 1.54 0.74 -12.94
N LYS A 223 2.75 0.22 -13.05
CA LYS A 223 3.94 0.86 -12.52
C LYS A 223 5.04 0.79 -13.56
N HIS A 224 5.69 1.92 -13.80
CA HIS A 224 6.81 2.06 -14.71
C HIS A 224 7.95 2.76 -13.99
N ASN A 225 9.15 2.25 -14.14
CA ASN A 225 10.33 2.86 -13.55
C ASN A 225 11.49 2.77 -14.55
N VAL A 226 12.14 3.89 -14.77
CA VAL A 226 13.37 3.99 -15.57
C VAL A 226 14.49 4.48 -14.66
N THR A 227 15.60 3.77 -14.62
CA THR A 227 16.79 4.20 -13.88
C THR A 227 18.00 4.30 -14.81
N VAL A 228 18.83 5.29 -14.53
CA VAL A 228 20.12 5.47 -15.18
C VAL A 228 21.18 5.60 -14.11
N SER A 229 22.21 4.78 -14.13
CA SER A 229 23.31 4.84 -13.18
C SER A 229 24.65 4.66 -13.90
N GLY A 230 25.67 5.32 -13.39
CA GLY A 230 27.01 5.22 -13.97
C GLY A 230 28.00 6.12 -13.25
N GLY A 231 29.19 6.23 -13.82
CA GLY A 231 30.23 7.11 -13.31
C GLY A 231 31.62 6.56 -13.48
N ASN A 232 32.56 7.22 -12.85
CA ASN A 232 33.94 6.81 -12.76
C ASN A 232 34.37 6.72 -11.29
N GLU A 233 35.65 6.57 -11.01
CA GLU A 233 36.17 6.47 -9.62
C GLU A 233 35.92 7.75 -8.82
N THR A 234 35.89 8.91 -9.46
CA THR A 234 35.75 10.23 -8.80
C THR A 234 34.31 10.75 -8.82
N SER A 235 33.52 10.40 -9.81
CA SER A 235 32.14 10.92 -9.95
C SER A 235 31.19 9.79 -10.30
N LYS A 236 30.11 9.68 -9.52
CA LYS A 236 29.07 8.67 -9.69
C LYS A 236 27.70 9.35 -9.69
N TYR A 237 26.79 8.84 -10.52
CA TYR A 237 25.45 9.37 -10.60
C TYR A 237 24.40 8.26 -10.69
N PHE A 238 23.25 8.55 -10.13
CA PHE A 238 22.03 7.78 -10.26
C PHE A 238 20.88 8.75 -10.55
N ALA A 239 20.05 8.41 -11.51
CA ALA A 239 18.81 9.13 -11.79
C ALA A 239 17.69 8.11 -12.02
N SER A 240 16.49 8.42 -11.54
CA SER A 240 15.30 7.62 -11.77
C SER A 240 14.10 8.48 -12.08
N PHE A 241 13.18 7.89 -12.85
CA PHE A 241 11.84 8.38 -13.07
C PHE A 241 10.87 7.21 -12.89
N GLY A 242 9.89 7.39 -12.02
CA GLY A 242 8.84 6.42 -11.72
C GLY A 242 7.45 6.98 -12.01
N TYR A 243 6.56 6.14 -12.52
CA TYR A 243 5.13 6.39 -12.64
C TYR A 243 4.37 5.24 -12.00
N LEU A 244 3.38 5.55 -11.21
CA LEU A 244 2.40 4.63 -10.64
C LEU A 244 1.01 5.15 -10.98
N GLY A 245 0.20 4.33 -11.66
CA GLY A 245 -1.22 4.55 -11.88
C GLY A 245 -2.01 3.42 -11.22
N GLN A 246 -2.99 3.78 -10.41
CA GLN A 246 -3.91 2.86 -9.74
C GLN A 246 -5.35 3.24 -10.04
N GLU A 247 -6.16 2.26 -10.44
CA GLU A 247 -7.60 2.36 -10.51
C GLU A 247 -8.20 1.43 -9.44
N GLY A 248 -9.15 1.96 -8.68
CA GLY A 248 -9.85 1.20 -7.64
C GLY A 248 -10.91 0.26 -8.19
N ASN A 249 -11.43 -0.58 -7.31
CA ASN A 249 -12.51 -1.52 -7.61
C ASN A 249 -13.89 -0.84 -7.68
N ILE A 250 -13.97 0.46 -7.44
CA ILE A 250 -15.16 1.30 -7.57
C ILE A 250 -14.81 2.44 -8.53
N ASP A 251 -15.78 2.89 -9.31
CA ASP A 251 -15.58 3.98 -10.25
C ASP A 251 -15.14 5.29 -9.58
N ASN A 252 -14.33 6.06 -10.30
CA ASN A 252 -13.78 7.35 -9.87
C ASN A 252 -12.82 7.29 -8.68
N PHE A 253 -12.36 6.11 -8.27
CA PHE A 253 -11.19 5.98 -7.39
C PHE A 253 -9.95 5.79 -8.25
N THR A 254 -9.18 6.85 -8.41
CA THR A 254 -7.92 6.81 -9.16
C THR A 254 -6.80 7.51 -8.40
N TYR A 255 -5.59 7.02 -8.61
CA TYR A 255 -4.38 7.61 -8.06
C TYR A 255 -3.24 7.52 -9.06
N ASP A 256 -2.65 8.67 -9.37
CA ASP A 256 -1.47 8.78 -10.20
C ASP A 256 -0.33 9.40 -9.38
N ARG A 257 0.87 8.81 -9.47
CA ARG A 257 2.07 9.31 -8.82
C ARG A 257 3.26 9.28 -9.76
N TYR A 258 3.97 10.39 -9.80
CA TYR A 258 5.21 10.58 -10.54
C TYR A 258 6.34 10.81 -9.55
N ASN A 259 7.42 10.05 -9.66
CA ASN A 259 8.60 10.15 -8.83
C ASN A 259 9.81 10.54 -9.68
N VAL A 260 10.61 11.46 -9.20
CA VAL A 260 11.92 11.79 -9.77
C VAL A 260 12.95 11.74 -8.66
N ARG A 261 14.07 11.08 -8.91
CA ARG A 261 15.20 11.07 -7.98
C ARG A 261 16.51 11.19 -8.73
N THR A 262 17.44 11.96 -8.16
CA THR A 262 18.81 12.08 -8.67
C THR A 262 19.77 12.10 -7.50
N ASN A 263 20.77 11.24 -7.53
CA ASN A 263 21.87 11.19 -6.57
C ASN A 263 23.19 11.37 -7.34
N VAL A 264 23.99 12.34 -6.93
CA VAL A 264 25.32 12.62 -7.48
C VAL A 264 26.33 12.62 -6.36
N GLU A 265 27.41 11.90 -6.56
CA GLU A 265 28.54 11.87 -5.65
C GLU A 265 29.81 12.18 -6.44
N THR A 266 30.58 13.17 -5.97
CA THR A 266 31.82 13.58 -6.66
C THR A 266 32.91 13.85 -5.60
N GLU A 267 34.08 13.28 -5.81
CA GLU A 267 35.27 13.53 -5.01
C GLU A 267 36.13 14.60 -5.72
N PHE A 268 36.29 15.76 -5.05
CA PHE A 268 37.15 16.84 -5.48
C PHE A 268 38.46 16.77 -4.70
N ALA A 269 39.56 16.53 -5.35
CA ALA A 269 40.83 16.32 -4.71
C ALA A 269 40.74 15.20 -3.61
N LYS A 270 41.87 14.87 -2.99
CA LYS A 270 41.97 13.75 -2.05
C LYS A 270 41.09 13.87 -0.77
N TYR A 271 40.54 15.06 -0.49
CA TYR A 271 39.95 15.36 0.82
C TYR A 271 38.52 15.90 0.77
N PHE A 272 37.95 16.15 -0.38
CA PHE A 272 36.62 16.73 -0.50
C PHE A 272 35.68 15.81 -1.25
N LYS A 273 34.62 15.36 -0.57
CA LYS A 273 33.52 14.59 -1.14
C LYS A 273 32.26 15.45 -1.15
N PHE A 274 31.70 15.66 -2.33
CA PHE A 274 30.42 16.32 -2.53
C PHE A 274 29.36 15.25 -2.81
N THR A 275 28.25 15.31 -2.07
CA THR A 275 27.08 14.43 -2.31
C THR A 275 25.86 15.31 -2.43
N MET A 276 25.10 15.15 -3.48
CA MET A 276 23.83 15.83 -3.71
C MET A 276 22.75 14.79 -3.98
N GLY A 277 21.65 14.86 -3.23
CA GLY A 277 20.43 14.12 -3.48
C GLY A 277 19.29 15.09 -3.78
N LEU A 278 18.56 14.85 -4.86
CA LEU A 278 17.34 15.58 -5.20
C LEU A 278 16.23 14.55 -5.41
N SER A 279 15.07 14.77 -4.78
CA SER A 279 13.88 13.98 -5.03
C SER A 279 12.64 14.86 -5.10
N GLY A 280 11.73 14.48 -5.97
CA GLY A 280 10.43 15.13 -6.13
C GLY A 280 9.34 14.12 -6.37
N VAL A 281 8.17 14.36 -5.80
CA VAL A 281 6.97 13.55 -5.97
C VAL A 281 5.82 14.47 -6.36
N PHE A 282 5.11 14.08 -7.38
CA PHE A 282 3.84 14.70 -7.75
C PHE A 282 2.78 13.60 -7.77
N SER A 283 1.68 13.83 -7.06
CA SER A 283 0.56 12.88 -7.04
C SER A 283 -0.77 13.57 -7.24
N ASN A 284 -1.67 12.88 -7.89
CA ASN A 284 -3.06 13.27 -8.07
C ASN A 284 -3.96 12.11 -7.65
N ARG A 285 -4.95 12.38 -6.80
CA ARG A 285 -5.94 11.40 -6.35
C ARG A 285 -7.33 11.93 -6.62
N GLN A 286 -8.15 11.09 -7.20
CA GLN A 286 -9.57 11.33 -7.38
C GLN A 286 -10.36 10.34 -6.52
N THR A 287 -11.33 10.85 -5.77
CA THR A 287 -12.28 10.05 -4.98
C THR A 287 -13.70 10.47 -5.34
N PRO A 288 -14.67 9.55 -5.38
CA PRO A 288 -16.05 9.93 -5.59
C PRO A 288 -16.50 10.84 -4.44
N GLY A 289 -17.11 11.96 -4.79
CA GLY A 289 -17.72 12.87 -3.84
C GLY A 289 -18.95 12.22 -3.22
N PHE A 290 -18.89 11.80 -1.98
CA PHE A 290 -20.08 11.58 -1.20
C PHE A 290 -20.59 12.96 -0.78
N SER A 291 -21.61 13.48 -1.47
CA SER A 291 -22.37 14.59 -0.88
C SER A 291 -23.08 14.01 0.33
N SER A 292 -22.55 14.24 1.53
CA SER A 292 -23.39 14.20 2.72
C SER A 292 -24.47 15.26 2.47
N GLY A 293 -25.65 14.82 2.06
CA GLY A 293 -26.81 15.69 1.97
C GLY A 293 -27.01 16.29 3.34
N GLY A 294 -26.47 17.50 3.54
CA GLY A 294 -26.87 18.32 4.65
C GLY A 294 -28.34 18.62 4.40
N SER A 295 -29.19 18.06 5.25
CA SER A 295 -30.54 18.58 5.41
C SER A 295 -30.41 19.99 5.98
N ASP A 296 -30.70 21.00 5.15
CA ASP A 296 -31.06 22.33 5.62
C ASP A 296 -32.36 22.27 6.43
#